data_17f86b2afc67d5f04e56f0837df83b6c
#
_entry.id   17f86b2afc67d5f04e56f0837df83b6c
#
_cell.length_a   1.000
_cell.length_b   1.000
_cell.length_c   1.000
_cell.angle_alpha   90.00
_cell.angle_beta   90.00
_cell.angle_gamma   90.00
#
_symmetry.space_group_name_H-M   'P 1'
#
loop_
_entity.id
_entity.type
_entity.pdbx_description
1 polymer ?
#
loop_
_entity_poly.entity_id
_entity_poly.type
_entity_poly.pdbx_seq_one_letter_code
_entity_poly.pdbx_strand_id
1 'polypeptide(L)'
;MAPTVKRRYDSTRRDEQARETRERIIRGALELFVGQGYGRTTIADVARAAGVSPETVYATFGNKATLLRQAWFLNFRGDETETPLYDRPQMQEILAIPDLVERTRAHAAFVTANNRRSSPLLRAMEGAADSEPGAADMLAEWAERRLDVATKYAHAAAETGQLAVTEHECRDILYATMDGALWQRLVEQRGWSDQRYATWLTAAWLAMFVQNGPS
;
A
#
# COMPACT_ATOMS: atom_id res chain seq x y z
N MET A 1 -25.55 29.24 -36.39
CA MET A 1 -25.15 29.21 -34.95
C MET A 1 -24.31 27.96 -34.70
N ALA A 2 -23.01 28.16 -34.57
CA ALA A 2 -22.12 27.18 -33.97
C ALA A 2 -21.13 27.96 -33.13
N PRO A 3 -20.99 27.69 -31.86
CA PRO A 3 -19.70 27.28 -31.30
C PRO A 3 -19.83 26.45 -30.03
N THR A 4 -19.70 25.15 -30.08
CA THR A 4 -19.66 24.36 -28.82
C THR A 4 -18.37 23.53 -28.67
N VAL A 5 -17.56 23.41 -29.72
CA VAL A 5 -16.36 22.58 -29.75
C VAL A 5 -15.20 23.17 -28.95
N LYS A 6 -14.96 24.48 -29.01
CA LYS A 6 -13.82 25.16 -28.35
C LYS A 6 -13.89 25.12 -26.81
N ARG A 7 -15.10 25.17 -26.24
CA ARG A 7 -15.32 25.19 -24.79
C ARG A 7 -15.06 23.80 -24.15
N ARG A 8 -15.32 22.71 -24.88
CA ARG A 8 -15.10 21.33 -24.44
C ARG A 8 -13.61 20.97 -24.48
N TYR A 9 -12.86 21.45 -25.46
CA TYR A 9 -11.43 21.25 -25.58
C TYR A 9 -10.63 21.98 -24.48
N ASP A 10 -11.04 23.22 -24.12
CA ASP A 10 -10.40 23.98 -23.05
C ASP A 10 -10.66 23.38 -21.65
N SER A 11 -11.81 22.72 -21.42
CA SER A 11 -12.08 22.02 -20.16
C SER A 11 -11.19 20.78 -20.02
N THR A 12 -11.09 19.95 -21.04
CA THR A 12 -10.28 18.72 -21.03
C THR A 12 -8.80 19.03 -20.75
N ARG A 13 -8.25 20.07 -21.36
CA ARG A 13 -6.87 20.49 -21.13
C ARG A 13 -6.63 21.03 -19.71
N ARG A 14 -7.61 21.75 -19.15
CA ARG A 14 -7.54 22.20 -17.74
C ARG A 14 -7.60 21.04 -16.77
N ASP A 15 -8.44 20.08 -17.03
CA ASP A 15 -8.60 18.88 -16.19
C ASP A 15 -7.32 18.02 -16.23
N GLU A 16 -6.70 17.86 -17.41
CA GLU A 16 -5.41 17.18 -17.56
C GLU A 16 -4.31 17.91 -16.78
N GLN A 17 -4.21 19.23 -16.90
CA GLN A 17 -3.22 20.04 -16.22
C GLN A 17 -3.41 20.03 -14.70
N ALA A 18 -4.66 20.02 -14.24
CA ALA A 18 -4.99 19.87 -12.81
C ALA A 18 -4.57 18.49 -12.27
N ARG A 19 -4.81 17.42 -13.04
CA ARG A 19 -4.39 16.07 -12.70
C ARG A 19 -2.86 15.95 -12.63
N GLU A 20 -2.14 16.45 -13.65
CA GLU A 20 -0.66 16.45 -13.64
C GLU A 20 -0.08 17.22 -12.45
N THR A 21 -0.68 18.38 -12.13
CA THR A 21 -0.26 19.17 -10.97
C THR A 21 -0.51 18.41 -9.66
N ARG A 22 -1.67 17.77 -9.53
CA ARG A 22 -2.02 16.93 -8.38
C ARG A 22 -1.00 15.79 -8.21
N GLU A 23 -0.69 15.04 -9.27
CA GLU A 23 0.29 13.96 -9.25
C GLU A 23 1.69 14.45 -8.84
N ARG A 24 2.15 15.60 -9.36
CA ARG A 24 3.45 16.18 -8.97
C ARG A 24 3.49 16.51 -7.48
N ILE A 25 2.42 17.07 -6.93
CA ILE A 25 2.33 17.39 -5.50
C ILE A 25 2.41 16.11 -4.67
N ILE A 26 1.67 15.06 -5.04
CA ILE A 26 1.68 13.77 -4.32
C ILE A 26 3.07 13.12 -4.37
N ARG A 27 3.72 13.10 -5.53
CA ARG A 27 5.07 12.52 -5.69
C ARG A 27 6.12 13.31 -4.88
N GLY A 28 6.10 14.64 -4.97
CA GLY A 28 6.99 15.47 -4.17
C GLY A 28 6.78 15.30 -2.66
N ALA A 29 5.52 15.15 -2.22
CA ALA A 29 5.19 14.85 -0.84
C ALA A 29 5.73 13.47 -0.42
N LEU A 30 5.53 12.44 -1.25
CA LEU A 30 6.02 11.09 -0.98
C LEU A 30 7.54 11.07 -0.80
N GLU A 31 8.29 11.70 -1.72
CA GLU A 31 9.75 11.79 -1.65
C GLU A 31 10.22 12.48 -0.36
N LEU A 32 9.57 13.57 0.03
CA LEU A 32 9.89 14.30 1.25
C LEU A 32 9.50 13.51 2.51
N PHE A 33 8.33 12.88 2.55
CA PHE A 33 7.90 12.08 3.69
C PHE A 33 8.84 10.90 3.94
N VAL A 34 9.30 10.24 2.89
CA VAL A 34 10.26 9.14 2.97
C VAL A 34 11.67 9.65 3.31
N GLY A 35 12.13 10.72 2.64
CA GLY A 35 13.52 11.19 2.75
C GLY A 35 13.86 11.91 4.06
N GLN A 36 12.96 12.76 4.54
CA GLN A 36 13.20 13.54 5.77
C GLN A 36 12.21 13.27 6.91
N GLY A 37 11.21 12.44 6.67
CA GLY A 37 10.17 12.08 7.63
C GLY A 37 8.92 12.96 7.53
N TYR A 38 7.76 12.37 7.85
CA TYR A 38 6.46 13.07 7.79
C TYR A 38 6.42 14.28 8.73
N GLY A 39 6.83 14.14 10.00
CA GLY A 39 6.78 15.21 11.00
C GLY A 39 7.56 16.45 10.58
N ARG A 40 8.73 16.29 9.95
CA ARG A 40 9.59 17.39 9.52
C ARG A 40 9.20 18.02 8.19
N THR A 41 8.34 17.39 7.40
CA THR A 41 7.91 17.91 6.10
C THR A 41 6.79 18.92 6.28
N THR A 42 6.96 20.12 5.71
CA THR A 42 5.94 21.17 5.68
C THR A 42 5.24 21.24 4.33
N ILE A 43 4.04 21.84 4.28
CA ILE A 43 3.35 22.12 3.00
C ILE A 43 4.18 23.04 2.11
N ALA A 44 4.93 23.98 2.68
CA ALA A 44 5.82 24.85 1.91
C ALA A 44 6.96 24.06 1.22
N ASP A 45 7.51 23.02 1.87
CA ASP A 45 8.52 22.15 1.26
C ASP A 45 7.93 21.36 0.09
N VAL A 46 6.73 20.80 0.28
CA VAL A 46 6.01 20.08 -0.78
C VAL A 46 5.70 21.00 -1.97
N ALA A 47 5.21 22.22 -1.71
CA ALA A 47 4.91 23.20 -2.74
C ALA A 47 6.17 23.54 -3.56
N ARG A 48 7.31 23.75 -2.89
CA ARG A 48 8.61 23.99 -3.53
C ARG A 48 9.05 22.81 -4.39
N ALA A 49 8.95 21.58 -3.88
CA ALA A 49 9.32 20.37 -4.61
C ALA A 49 8.43 20.15 -5.85
N ALA A 50 7.13 20.46 -5.75
CA ALA A 50 6.17 20.33 -6.84
C ALA A 50 6.16 21.52 -7.83
N GLY A 51 6.89 22.62 -7.56
CA GLY A 51 6.90 23.82 -8.38
C GLY A 51 5.55 24.55 -8.41
N VAL A 52 4.85 24.61 -7.26
CA VAL A 52 3.56 25.30 -7.08
C VAL A 52 3.61 26.20 -5.84
N SER A 53 2.55 27.01 -5.62
CA SER A 53 2.43 27.76 -4.38
C SER A 53 1.84 26.91 -3.25
N PRO A 54 2.12 27.25 -1.96
CA PRO A 54 1.49 26.58 -0.82
C PRO A 54 -0.05 26.65 -0.87
N GLU A 55 -0.62 27.75 -1.35
CA GLU A 55 -2.07 27.93 -1.53
C GLU A 55 -2.63 26.91 -2.52
N THR A 56 -1.89 26.58 -3.58
CA THR A 56 -2.28 25.53 -4.53
C THR A 56 -2.35 24.17 -3.85
N VAL A 57 -1.40 23.85 -2.99
CA VAL A 57 -1.42 22.58 -2.22
C VAL A 57 -2.59 22.55 -1.26
N TYR A 58 -2.85 23.64 -0.51
CA TYR A 58 -4.00 23.72 0.38
C TYR A 58 -5.33 23.64 -0.38
N ALA A 59 -5.46 24.32 -1.51
CA ALA A 59 -6.66 24.26 -2.35
C ALA A 59 -6.94 22.84 -2.88
N THR A 60 -5.89 22.06 -3.14
CA THR A 60 -6.02 20.71 -3.72
C THR A 60 -6.26 19.64 -2.66
N PHE A 61 -5.63 19.74 -1.49
CA PHE A 61 -5.61 18.67 -0.48
C PHE A 61 -6.18 19.10 0.89
N GLY A 62 -6.36 20.37 1.14
CA GLY A 62 -6.87 20.89 2.41
C GLY A 62 -5.82 20.88 3.53
N ASN A 63 -5.16 19.77 3.78
CA ASN A 63 -4.17 19.63 4.86
C ASN A 63 -3.12 18.56 4.57
N LYS A 64 -2.08 18.50 5.43
CA LYS A 64 -0.97 17.55 5.32
C LYS A 64 -1.41 16.09 5.49
N ALA A 65 -2.41 15.82 6.34
CA ALA A 65 -2.91 14.47 6.57
C ALA A 65 -3.64 13.91 5.33
N THR A 66 -4.45 14.72 4.66
CA THR A 66 -5.09 14.33 3.39
C THR A 66 -4.04 14.07 2.30
N LEU A 67 -2.98 14.89 2.24
CA LEU A 67 -1.88 14.69 1.31
C LEU A 67 -1.11 13.40 1.61
N LEU A 68 -0.86 13.07 2.89
CA LEU A 68 -0.27 11.81 3.32
C LEU A 68 -1.12 10.62 2.85
N ARG A 69 -2.44 10.69 3.03
CA ARG A 69 -3.37 9.65 2.57
C ARG A 69 -3.26 9.41 1.06
N GLN A 70 -3.18 10.47 0.26
CA GLN A 70 -3.03 10.35 -1.18
C GLN A 70 -1.65 9.81 -1.59
N ALA A 71 -0.59 10.24 -0.90
CA ALA A 71 0.76 9.71 -1.09
C ALA A 71 0.84 8.22 -0.74
N TRP A 72 0.16 7.80 0.32
CA TRP A 72 0.03 6.39 0.69
C TRP A 72 -0.65 5.57 -0.41
N PHE A 73 -1.79 6.03 -0.92
CA PHE A 73 -2.52 5.31 -1.96
C PHE A 73 -1.69 5.18 -3.24
N LEU A 74 -1.06 6.26 -3.69
CA LEU A 74 -0.19 6.21 -4.86
C LEU A 74 0.98 5.24 -4.65
N ASN A 75 1.63 5.30 -3.48
CA ASN A 75 2.79 4.46 -3.15
C ASN A 75 2.42 2.98 -3.01
N PHE A 76 1.35 2.69 -2.27
CA PHE A 76 0.93 1.32 -1.96
C PHE A 76 0.26 0.64 -3.15
N ARG A 77 -0.60 1.35 -3.86
CA ARG A 77 -1.42 0.80 -4.95
C ARG A 77 -0.81 1.00 -6.34
N GLY A 78 0.10 1.97 -6.48
CA GLY A 78 0.67 2.37 -7.76
C GLY A 78 -0.24 3.29 -8.59
N ASP A 79 -1.44 3.61 -8.07
CA ASP A 79 -2.41 4.52 -8.69
C ASP A 79 -3.27 5.23 -7.62
N GLU A 80 -4.04 6.24 -8.03
CA GLU A 80 -4.94 7.01 -7.17
C GLU A 80 -6.34 6.38 -7.03
N THR A 81 -6.58 5.17 -7.56
CA THR A 81 -7.91 4.54 -7.47
C THR A 81 -8.23 4.09 -6.06
N GLU A 82 -9.48 4.22 -5.66
CA GLU A 82 -9.95 3.79 -4.34
C GLU A 82 -10.31 2.30 -4.27
N THR A 83 -10.13 1.55 -5.36
CA THR A 83 -10.42 0.12 -5.40
C THR A 83 -9.66 -0.62 -4.30
N PRO A 84 -10.33 -1.31 -3.39
CA PRO A 84 -9.69 -2.09 -2.32
C PRO A 84 -8.69 -3.09 -2.90
N LEU A 85 -7.62 -3.36 -2.16
CA LEU A 85 -6.55 -4.26 -2.62
C LEU A 85 -7.08 -5.66 -2.98
N TYR A 86 -8.02 -6.16 -2.19
CA TYR A 86 -8.64 -7.47 -2.39
C TYR A 86 -9.39 -7.56 -3.74
N ASP A 87 -10.04 -6.47 -4.16
CA ASP A 87 -10.86 -6.43 -5.38
C ASP A 87 -10.06 -6.13 -6.65
N ARG A 88 -8.74 -5.97 -6.54
CA ARG A 88 -7.87 -5.70 -7.68
C ARG A 88 -7.60 -6.95 -8.52
N PRO A 89 -7.47 -6.81 -9.86
CA PRO A 89 -7.25 -7.94 -10.76
C PRO A 89 -6.11 -8.86 -10.29
N GLN A 90 -4.97 -8.29 -9.89
CA GLN A 90 -3.81 -9.05 -9.42
C GLN A 90 -4.12 -9.91 -8.19
N MET A 91 -4.89 -9.41 -7.23
CA MET A 91 -5.30 -10.18 -6.06
C MET A 91 -6.33 -11.25 -6.45
N GLN A 92 -7.28 -10.91 -7.32
CA GLN A 92 -8.27 -11.86 -7.83
C GLN A 92 -7.62 -13.02 -8.61
N GLU A 93 -6.58 -12.74 -9.39
CA GLU A 93 -5.76 -13.78 -10.06
C GLU A 93 -5.09 -14.71 -9.03
N ILE A 94 -4.54 -14.17 -7.95
CA ILE A 94 -3.94 -14.97 -6.87
C ILE A 94 -5.02 -15.85 -6.20
N LEU A 95 -6.17 -15.28 -5.88
CA LEU A 95 -7.26 -16.01 -5.22
C LEU A 95 -7.88 -17.10 -6.12
N ALA A 96 -7.83 -16.94 -7.43
CA ALA A 96 -8.29 -17.92 -8.40
C ALA A 96 -7.39 -19.17 -8.51
N ILE A 97 -6.19 -19.16 -7.95
CA ILE A 97 -5.29 -20.33 -7.94
C ILE A 97 -5.89 -21.39 -6.99
N PRO A 98 -6.29 -22.58 -7.50
CA PRO A 98 -7.00 -23.57 -6.69
C PRO A 98 -6.09 -24.27 -5.68
N ASP A 99 -4.81 -24.50 -6.02
CA ASP A 99 -3.81 -25.11 -5.17
C ASP A 99 -3.31 -24.10 -4.13
N LEU A 100 -3.49 -24.41 -2.84
CA LEU A 100 -3.15 -23.47 -1.76
C LEU A 100 -1.64 -23.25 -1.62
N VAL A 101 -0.81 -24.24 -1.99
CA VAL A 101 0.66 -24.09 -1.99
C VAL A 101 1.08 -23.05 -3.03
N GLU A 102 0.58 -23.16 -4.26
CA GLU A 102 0.87 -22.23 -5.34
C GLU A 102 0.29 -20.84 -5.05
N ARG A 103 -0.95 -20.78 -4.53
CA ARG A 103 -1.59 -19.53 -4.09
C ARG A 103 -0.77 -18.84 -3.01
N THR A 104 -0.28 -19.57 -2.01
CA THR A 104 0.55 -19.04 -0.93
C THR A 104 1.87 -18.47 -1.46
N ARG A 105 2.49 -19.15 -2.44
CA ARG A 105 3.71 -18.66 -3.10
C ARG A 105 3.47 -17.35 -3.86
N ALA A 106 2.40 -17.28 -4.64
CA ALA A 106 2.03 -16.08 -5.37
C ALA A 106 1.70 -14.92 -4.41
N HIS A 107 1.00 -15.19 -3.30
CA HIS A 107 0.67 -14.20 -2.28
C HIS A 107 1.91 -13.68 -1.55
N ALA A 108 2.85 -14.54 -1.17
CA ALA A 108 4.10 -14.11 -0.54
C ALA A 108 4.95 -13.21 -1.46
N ALA A 109 5.00 -13.51 -2.74
CA ALA A 109 5.65 -12.64 -3.73
C ALA A 109 4.95 -11.28 -3.85
N PHE A 110 3.62 -11.27 -3.89
CA PHE A 110 2.81 -10.05 -3.91
C PHE A 110 3.03 -9.20 -2.66
N VAL A 111 2.98 -9.79 -1.46
CA VAL A 111 3.24 -9.10 -0.19
C VAL A 111 4.67 -8.54 -0.14
N THR A 112 5.65 -9.29 -0.60
CA THR A 112 7.05 -8.82 -0.69
C THR A 112 7.16 -7.55 -1.55
N ALA A 113 6.56 -7.56 -2.74
CA ALA A 113 6.56 -6.41 -3.63
C ALA A 113 5.83 -5.19 -3.03
N ASN A 114 4.74 -5.40 -2.29
CA ASN A 114 4.04 -4.34 -1.58
C ASN A 114 4.87 -3.79 -0.43
N ASN A 115 5.49 -4.64 0.39
CA ASN A 115 6.33 -4.21 1.50
C ASN A 115 7.52 -3.37 1.03
N ARG A 116 8.17 -3.76 -0.07
CA ARG A 116 9.23 -2.95 -0.68
C ARG A 116 8.79 -1.52 -0.98
N ARG A 117 7.56 -1.34 -1.49
CA ARG A 117 7.04 0.00 -1.82
C ARG A 117 6.59 0.77 -0.58
N SER A 118 5.90 0.10 0.34
CA SER A 118 5.20 0.76 1.43
C SER A 118 6.05 0.98 2.69
N SER A 119 7.02 0.10 2.98
CA SER A 119 7.81 0.17 4.21
C SER A 119 8.52 1.51 4.46
N PRO A 120 9.10 2.22 3.46
CA PRO A 120 9.73 3.51 3.72
C PRO A 120 8.74 4.57 4.23
N LEU A 121 7.54 4.63 3.64
CA LEU A 121 6.50 5.57 4.07
C LEU A 121 5.87 5.15 5.40
N LEU A 122 5.69 3.85 5.61
CA LEU A 122 5.19 3.30 6.88
C LEU A 122 6.09 3.74 8.04
N ARG A 123 7.43 3.59 7.91
CA ARG A 123 8.39 4.08 8.91
C ARG A 123 8.30 5.59 9.16
N ALA A 124 8.11 6.36 8.09
CA ALA A 124 7.97 7.81 8.23
C ALA A 124 6.72 8.19 9.04
N MET A 125 5.63 7.41 8.92
CA MET A 125 4.42 7.56 9.71
C MET A 125 4.62 7.07 11.15
N GLU A 126 5.22 5.90 11.35
CA GLU A 126 5.55 5.36 12.69
C GLU A 126 6.43 6.32 13.49
N GLY A 127 7.46 6.87 12.87
CA GLY A 127 8.34 7.86 13.53
C GLY A 127 7.69 9.21 13.84
N ALA A 128 6.47 9.46 13.38
CA ALA A 128 5.73 10.69 13.61
C ALA A 128 4.42 10.49 14.39
N ALA A 129 4.00 9.26 14.65
CA ALA A 129 2.68 8.95 15.19
C ALA A 129 2.41 9.58 16.57
N ASP A 130 3.41 9.66 17.42
CA ASP A 130 3.28 10.24 18.76
C ASP A 130 3.03 11.76 18.74
N SER A 131 3.47 12.46 17.69
CA SER A 131 3.39 13.92 17.59
C SER A 131 2.45 14.42 16.50
N GLU A 132 2.04 13.57 15.58
CA GLU A 132 1.27 13.93 14.38
C GLU A 132 0.01 13.05 14.29
N PRO A 133 -1.15 13.52 14.75
CA PRO A 133 -2.39 12.72 14.74
C PRO A 133 -2.72 12.13 13.37
N GLY A 134 -2.47 12.86 12.28
CA GLY A 134 -2.72 12.34 10.92
C GLY A 134 -1.85 11.15 10.53
N ALA A 135 -0.67 10.97 11.14
CA ALA A 135 0.15 9.76 10.96
C ALA A 135 -0.42 8.60 11.77
N ALA A 136 -0.82 8.84 13.03
CA ALA A 136 -1.45 7.84 13.88
C ALA A 136 -2.75 7.30 13.25
N ASP A 137 -3.63 8.20 12.77
CA ASP A 137 -4.88 7.83 12.10
C ASP A 137 -4.63 6.95 10.86
N MET A 138 -3.62 7.29 10.06
CA MET A 138 -3.25 6.49 8.89
C MET A 138 -2.71 5.10 9.25
N LEU A 139 -1.95 4.98 10.34
CA LEU A 139 -1.46 3.68 10.83
C LEU A 139 -2.62 2.81 11.32
N ALA A 140 -3.56 3.38 12.06
CA ALA A 140 -4.76 2.69 12.52
C ALA A 140 -5.61 2.19 11.32
N GLU A 141 -5.89 3.07 10.35
CA GLU A 141 -6.61 2.70 9.12
C GLU A 141 -5.88 1.61 8.33
N TRP A 142 -4.55 1.67 8.27
CA TRP A 142 -3.76 0.64 7.62
C TRP A 142 -3.86 -0.71 8.34
N ALA A 143 -3.83 -0.73 9.67
CA ALA A 143 -3.99 -1.94 10.45
C ALA A 143 -5.36 -2.60 10.22
N GLU A 144 -6.45 -1.81 10.20
CA GLU A 144 -7.80 -2.28 9.90
C GLU A 144 -7.89 -2.89 8.49
N ARG A 145 -7.37 -2.19 7.48
CA ARG A 145 -7.37 -2.68 6.09
C ARG A 145 -6.55 -3.95 5.92
N ARG A 146 -5.42 -4.08 6.63
CA ARG A 146 -4.62 -5.30 6.63
C ARG A 146 -5.37 -6.46 7.25
N LEU A 147 -6.12 -6.22 8.33
CA LEU A 147 -6.96 -7.24 8.96
C LEU A 147 -8.08 -7.69 8.01
N ASP A 148 -8.74 -6.76 7.30
CA ASP A 148 -9.76 -7.08 6.30
C ASP A 148 -9.19 -7.97 5.17
N VAL A 149 -8.03 -7.61 4.63
CA VAL A 149 -7.36 -8.41 3.59
C VAL A 149 -6.98 -9.79 4.12
N ALA A 150 -6.42 -9.88 5.33
CA ALA A 150 -6.06 -11.15 5.95
C ALA A 150 -7.29 -12.04 6.20
N THR A 151 -8.41 -11.45 6.63
CA THR A 151 -9.68 -12.15 6.86
C THR A 151 -10.22 -12.73 5.54
N LYS A 152 -10.30 -11.92 4.51
CA LYS A 152 -10.81 -12.36 3.19
C LYS A 152 -9.92 -13.43 2.56
N TYR A 153 -8.59 -13.30 2.69
CA TYR A 153 -7.68 -14.33 2.19
C TYR A 153 -7.82 -15.65 2.98
N ALA A 154 -7.89 -15.58 4.32
CA ALA A 154 -8.05 -16.77 5.16
C ALA A 154 -9.35 -17.51 4.85
N HIS A 155 -10.45 -16.77 4.63
CA HIS A 155 -11.72 -17.34 4.19
C HIS A 155 -11.58 -18.08 2.86
N ALA A 156 -11.04 -17.43 1.83
CA ALA A 156 -10.80 -18.05 0.53
C ALA A 156 -9.80 -19.23 0.58
N ALA A 157 -8.86 -19.22 1.54
CA ALA A 157 -7.97 -20.35 1.79
C ALA A 157 -8.71 -21.52 2.44
N ALA A 158 -9.61 -21.27 3.39
CA ALA A 158 -10.41 -22.29 4.05
C ALA A 158 -11.34 -23.03 3.05
N GLU A 159 -11.89 -22.32 2.07
CA GLU A 159 -12.73 -22.90 0.99
C GLU A 159 -11.99 -23.94 0.15
N THR A 160 -10.65 -23.93 0.10
CA THR A 160 -9.85 -24.95 -0.60
C THR A 160 -9.85 -26.31 0.12
N GLY A 161 -10.19 -26.36 1.40
CA GLY A 161 -10.06 -27.55 2.24
C GLY A 161 -8.60 -27.96 2.54
N GLN A 162 -7.60 -27.14 2.20
CA GLN A 162 -6.16 -27.44 2.33
C GLN A 162 -5.50 -26.74 3.53
N LEU A 163 -6.27 -26.00 4.37
CA LEU A 163 -5.73 -25.42 5.59
C LEU A 163 -5.44 -26.49 6.65
N ALA A 164 -4.27 -26.35 7.30
CA ALA A 164 -3.87 -27.18 8.45
C ALA A 164 -4.31 -26.58 9.80
N VAL A 165 -4.78 -25.35 9.80
CA VAL A 165 -5.20 -24.56 10.97
C VAL A 165 -6.60 -24.01 10.76
N THR A 166 -7.18 -23.38 11.77
CA THR A 166 -8.48 -22.71 11.62
C THR A 166 -8.35 -21.46 10.74
N GLU A 167 -9.46 -21.03 10.13
CA GLU A 167 -9.53 -19.78 9.37
C GLU A 167 -9.04 -18.58 10.21
N HIS A 168 -9.41 -18.53 11.51
CA HIS A 168 -8.97 -17.47 12.42
C HIS A 168 -7.45 -17.48 12.65
N GLU A 169 -6.85 -18.64 12.84
CA GLU A 169 -5.39 -18.75 12.99
C GLU A 169 -4.67 -18.35 11.72
N CYS A 170 -5.15 -18.77 10.54
CA CYS A 170 -4.62 -18.34 9.25
C CYS A 170 -4.67 -16.82 9.12
N ARG A 171 -5.81 -16.19 9.42
CA ARG A 171 -5.98 -14.73 9.43
C ARG A 171 -4.95 -14.06 10.32
N ASP A 172 -4.79 -14.53 11.55
CA ASP A 172 -3.91 -13.90 12.55
C ASP A 172 -2.43 -14.05 12.18
N ILE A 173 -2.02 -15.20 11.62
CA ILE A 173 -0.69 -15.42 11.06
C ILE A 173 -0.40 -14.41 9.91
N LEU A 174 -1.34 -14.28 8.97
CA LEU A 174 -1.22 -13.34 7.85
C LEU A 174 -1.16 -11.90 8.37
N TYR A 175 -2.08 -11.51 9.26
CA TYR A 175 -2.11 -10.18 9.85
C TYR A 175 -0.78 -9.81 10.51
N ALA A 176 -0.18 -10.73 11.28
CA ALA A 176 1.09 -10.52 11.98
C ALA A 176 2.32 -10.47 11.06
N THR A 177 2.24 -11.06 9.86
CA THR A 177 3.42 -11.25 9.00
C THR A 177 3.41 -10.41 7.71
N MET A 178 2.29 -9.75 7.38
CA MET A 178 2.16 -8.93 6.16
C MET A 178 2.48 -7.44 6.37
N ASP A 179 2.74 -6.99 7.59
CA ASP A 179 2.84 -5.57 7.95
C ASP A 179 4.09 -4.82 7.44
N GLY A 180 5.04 -5.52 6.87
CA GLY A 180 6.30 -4.96 6.39
C GLY A 180 7.43 -4.92 7.43
N ALA A 181 7.16 -5.12 8.72
CA ALA A 181 8.18 -5.08 9.76
C ALA A 181 9.24 -6.18 9.59
N LEU A 182 8.83 -7.39 9.21
CA LEU A 182 9.75 -8.49 8.92
C LEU A 182 10.58 -8.20 7.66
N TRP A 183 9.97 -7.66 6.62
CA TRP A 183 10.68 -7.25 5.40
C TRP A 183 11.75 -6.20 5.73
N GLN A 184 11.39 -5.17 6.49
CA GLN A 184 12.33 -4.14 6.92
C GLN A 184 13.52 -4.71 7.68
N ARG A 185 13.27 -5.60 8.65
CA ARG A 185 14.33 -6.22 9.46
C ARG A 185 15.26 -7.10 8.62
N LEU A 186 14.70 -7.91 7.72
CA LEU A 186 15.46 -8.89 6.97
C LEU A 186 16.08 -8.30 5.70
N VAL A 187 15.34 -7.50 4.93
CA VAL A 187 15.84 -6.93 3.68
C VAL A 187 16.67 -5.68 3.94
N GLU A 188 16.11 -4.64 4.60
CA GLU A 188 16.83 -3.39 4.77
C GLU A 188 17.95 -3.46 5.80
N GLN A 189 17.70 -4.08 6.98
CA GLN A 189 18.68 -4.10 8.07
C GLN A 189 19.66 -5.26 7.96
N ARG A 190 19.27 -6.42 7.42
CA ARG A 190 20.10 -7.61 7.30
C ARG A 190 20.60 -7.87 5.89
N GLY A 191 20.21 -7.06 4.89
CA GLY A 191 20.71 -7.13 3.52
C GLY A 191 20.20 -8.34 2.72
N TRP A 192 19.05 -8.89 3.06
CA TRP A 192 18.46 -9.94 2.24
C TRP A 192 17.95 -9.34 0.91
N SER A 193 17.97 -10.14 -0.15
CA SER A 193 17.25 -9.80 -1.36
C SER A 193 15.74 -10.02 -1.18
N ASP A 194 14.92 -9.29 -1.95
CA ASP A 194 13.46 -9.52 -1.99
C ASP A 194 13.13 -10.97 -2.35
N GLN A 195 13.88 -11.57 -3.27
CA GLN A 195 13.71 -12.97 -3.66
C GLN A 195 13.93 -13.92 -2.47
N ARG A 196 14.99 -13.70 -1.68
CA ARG A 196 15.25 -14.49 -0.47
C ARG A 196 14.14 -14.32 0.56
N TYR A 197 13.65 -13.09 0.74
CA TYR A 197 12.56 -12.82 1.66
C TYR A 197 11.26 -13.50 1.21
N ALA A 198 10.87 -13.39 -0.05
CA ALA A 198 9.68 -14.05 -0.59
C ALA A 198 9.73 -15.57 -0.43
N THR A 199 10.89 -16.19 -0.72
CA THR A 199 11.10 -17.63 -0.55
C THR A 199 10.95 -18.04 0.93
N TRP A 200 11.55 -17.27 1.85
CA TRP A 200 11.44 -17.51 3.28
C TRP A 200 10.00 -17.33 3.78
N LEU A 201 9.31 -16.25 3.37
CA LEU A 201 7.94 -15.99 3.77
C LEU A 201 7.00 -17.10 3.28
N THR A 202 7.19 -17.56 2.03
CA THR A 202 6.47 -18.72 1.49
C THR A 202 6.67 -19.96 2.35
N ALA A 203 7.92 -20.31 2.66
CA ALA A 203 8.22 -21.49 3.47
C ALA A 203 7.62 -21.38 4.88
N ALA A 204 7.69 -20.20 5.50
CA ALA A 204 7.10 -19.95 6.81
C ALA A 204 5.57 -20.12 6.78
N TRP A 205 4.88 -19.53 5.80
CA TRP A 205 3.43 -19.66 5.66
C TRP A 205 2.99 -21.09 5.36
N LEU A 206 3.69 -21.79 4.45
CA LEU A 206 3.39 -23.20 4.16
C LEU A 206 3.52 -24.07 5.42
N ALA A 207 4.56 -23.85 6.22
CA ALA A 207 4.76 -24.60 7.46
C ALA A 207 3.72 -24.27 8.55
N MET A 208 3.19 -23.04 8.56
CA MET A 208 2.26 -22.58 9.60
C MET A 208 0.81 -22.93 9.31
N PHE A 209 0.35 -22.85 8.06
CA PHE A 209 -1.09 -23.00 7.80
C PHE A 209 -1.49 -23.86 6.59
N VAL A 210 -0.55 -24.45 5.84
CA VAL A 210 -0.90 -25.34 4.73
C VAL A 210 -0.65 -26.81 5.13
N GLN A 211 -1.62 -27.68 4.82
CA GLN A 211 -1.43 -29.11 5.03
C GLN A 211 -0.28 -29.62 4.15
N ASN A 212 0.70 -30.24 4.80
CA ASN A 212 1.64 -31.06 4.05
C ASN A 212 0.86 -32.25 3.52
N GLY A 213 0.81 -32.42 2.20
CA GLY A 213 0.17 -33.60 1.60
C GLY A 213 0.69 -34.89 2.24
N PRO A 214 -0.03 -36.00 2.11
CA PRO A 214 0.42 -37.27 2.69
C PRO A 214 1.80 -37.59 2.15
N SER A 215 2.75 -37.82 3.08
CA SER A 215 4.12 -38.25 2.79
C SER A 215 4.12 -39.62 2.10
#